data_4c93a16727238c9f687afb5e556caa4b
#
_entry.id   4c93a16727238c9f687afb5e556caa4b
#
_cell.length_a   1.000
_cell.length_b   1.000
_cell.length_c   1.000
_cell.angle_alpha   90.00
_cell.angle_beta   90.00
_cell.angle_gamma   90.00
#
_symmetry.space_group_name_H-M   'P 1'
#
loop_
_entity.id
_entity.type
_entity.pdbx_description
1 polymer ?
#
loop_
_entity_poly.entity_id
_entity_poly.type
_entity_poly.pdbx_seq_one_letter_code
_entity_poly.pdbx_strand_id
1 'polypeptide(L)'
;MRRVEPVLAIPNERQLTQKETETLLMDATEQAIERPKKDDQKPCYSGKKKGHTVKTGIRITEDSRIVHVSKTRPESVHDFALYKEELPVPKKSRVYVDSGYQGLDKLHPPTKLPYKASKNKPLDKEEKEYNRGLSSFRVRVENVFAQMKVFRILSDRYRNKRRRHNTKSPFEKYLT
;
A
#
# COMPACT_ATOMS: atom_id res chain seq x y z
N MET A 1 -18.09 11.80 25.36
CA MET A 1 -17.09 11.09 24.55
C MET A 1 -17.67 10.83 23.17
N ARG A 2 -17.20 11.48 22.11
CA ARG A 2 -17.61 11.17 20.74
C ARG A 2 -16.99 9.82 20.38
N ARG A 3 -17.81 8.81 20.10
CA ARG A 3 -17.34 7.57 19.47
C ARG A 3 -16.66 7.94 18.15
N VAL A 4 -15.37 7.71 18.06
CA VAL A 4 -14.68 7.75 16.78
C VAL A 4 -15.13 6.49 16.04
N GLU A 5 -15.85 6.65 14.94
CA GLU A 5 -16.20 5.51 14.11
C GLU A 5 -14.92 4.79 13.68
N PRO A 6 -14.89 3.45 13.68
CA PRO A 6 -13.71 2.68 13.31
C PRO A 6 -13.45 2.87 11.82
N VAL A 7 -12.63 3.85 11.46
CA VAL A 7 -12.23 4.15 10.08
C VAL A 7 -11.12 3.21 9.60
N LEU A 8 -10.46 2.52 10.54
CA LEU A 8 -9.40 1.56 10.27
C LEU A 8 -9.64 0.33 11.14
N ALA A 9 -9.93 -0.80 10.52
CA ALA A 9 -10.11 -2.08 11.19
C ALA A 9 -8.80 -2.87 11.17
N ILE A 10 -8.28 -3.17 12.35
CA ILE A 10 -7.34 -4.28 12.54
C ILE A 10 -8.18 -5.48 13.00
N PRO A 11 -7.83 -6.71 12.60
CA PRO A 11 -8.62 -7.91 12.91
C PRO A 11 -8.86 -8.19 14.41
N ASN A 12 -8.17 -7.52 15.30
CA ASN A 12 -8.23 -7.73 16.75
C ASN A 12 -9.03 -6.68 17.50
N GLU A 13 -10.06 -6.11 16.89
CA GLU A 13 -11.11 -5.27 17.53
C GLU A 13 -10.61 -4.04 18.33
N ARG A 14 -9.30 -3.76 18.33
CA ARG A 14 -8.76 -2.59 18.99
C ARG A 14 -9.02 -1.34 18.18
N GLN A 15 -9.82 -0.43 18.71
CA GLN A 15 -9.95 0.90 18.13
C GLN A 15 -8.62 1.66 18.24
N LEU A 16 -8.15 2.22 17.12
CA LEU A 16 -6.98 3.07 17.09
C LEU A 16 -7.30 4.44 17.73
N THR A 17 -6.39 4.93 18.52
CA THR A 17 -6.49 6.27 19.09
C THR A 17 -6.22 7.33 18.01
N GLN A 18 -6.70 8.55 18.22
CA GLN A 18 -6.44 9.67 17.31
C GLN A 18 -4.94 9.93 17.15
N LYS A 19 -4.14 9.73 18.20
CA LYS A 19 -2.68 9.87 18.17
C LYS A 19 -2.04 8.82 17.26
N GLU A 20 -2.47 7.57 17.33
CA GLU A 20 -1.95 6.47 16.48
C GLU A 20 -2.28 6.69 14.99
N THR A 21 -3.34 7.41 14.68
CA THR A 21 -3.75 7.72 13.30
C THR A 21 -3.32 9.09 12.81
N GLU A 22 -2.60 9.87 13.61
CA GLU A 22 -2.14 11.21 13.24
C GLU A 22 -1.22 11.18 12.01
N THR A 23 -0.31 10.22 11.98
CA THR A 23 0.62 10.00 10.86
C THR A 23 0.49 8.58 10.34
N LEU A 24 0.17 8.44 9.08
CA LEU A 24 0.06 7.15 8.39
C LEU A 24 1.01 7.10 7.20
N LEU A 25 1.63 5.95 7.02
CA LEU A 25 2.44 5.66 5.84
C LEU A 25 1.72 4.58 5.03
N MET A 26 1.68 4.75 3.72
CA MET A 26 1.02 3.83 2.82
C MET A 26 1.95 3.46 1.67
N ASP A 27 1.97 2.18 1.36
CA ASP A 27 2.69 1.66 0.19
C ASP A 27 2.07 0.34 -0.24
N ALA A 28 2.44 -0.14 -1.42
CA ALA A 28 1.97 -1.40 -1.95
C ALA A 28 3.13 -2.35 -2.24
N THR A 29 2.90 -3.64 -2.01
CA THR A 29 3.88 -4.67 -2.34
C THR A 29 3.32 -5.66 -3.34
N GLU A 30 4.20 -6.17 -4.19
CA GLU A 30 3.88 -7.22 -5.14
C GLU A 30 4.27 -8.59 -4.60
N GLN A 31 3.40 -9.57 -4.85
CA GLN A 31 3.68 -10.98 -4.63
C GLN A 31 3.60 -11.74 -5.94
N ALA A 32 4.63 -12.57 -6.22
CA ALA A 32 4.62 -13.43 -7.38
C ALA A 32 3.51 -14.48 -7.27
N ILE A 33 2.83 -14.73 -8.39
CA ILE A 33 1.81 -15.79 -8.52
C ILE A 33 2.15 -16.75 -9.65
N GLU A 34 1.53 -17.91 -9.66
CA GLU A 34 1.57 -18.75 -10.86
C GLU A 34 0.86 -18.05 -12.03
N ARG A 35 1.26 -18.41 -13.24
CA ARG A 35 0.63 -17.87 -14.46
C ARG A 35 -0.88 -18.09 -14.42
N PRO A 36 -1.69 -17.01 -14.44
CA PRO A 36 -3.14 -17.12 -14.42
C PRO A 36 -3.71 -17.70 -15.72
N LYS A 37 -5.02 -17.96 -15.77
CA LYS A 37 -5.72 -18.31 -17.00
C LYS A 37 -5.76 -17.12 -17.96
N LYS A 38 -6.09 -17.40 -19.22
CA LYS A 38 -5.92 -16.46 -20.35
C LYS A 38 -6.34 -15.01 -20.06
N ASP A 39 -7.50 -14.80 -19.49
CA ASP A 39 -8.08 -13.45 -19.32
C ASP A 39 -7.38 -12.64 -18.20
N ASP A 40 -6.85 -13.33 -17.19
CA ASP A 40 -6.16 -12.71 -16.04
C ASP A 40 -4.64 -12.53 -16.27
N GLN A 41 -4.10 -13.04 -17.38
CA GLN A 41 -2.65 -13.00 -17.60
C GLN A 41 -2.16 -11.57 -17.80
N LYS A 42 -2.79 -10.81 -18.69
CA LYS A 42 -2.38 -9.43 -19.01
C LYS A 42 -2.52 -8.50 -17.79
N PRO A 43 -3.63 -8.49 -17.04
CA PRO A 43 -3.75 -7.66 -15.84
C PRO A 43 -2.72 -7.99 -14.75
N CYS A 44 -2.33 -9.26 -14.61
CA CYS A 44 -1.38 -9.68 -13.57
C CYS A 44 0.08 -9.62 -14.01
N TYR A 45 0.41 -9.22 -15.23
CA TYR A 45 1.80 -9.22 -15.70
C TYR A 45 2.55 -7.96 -15.27
N SER A 46 3.58 -8.16 -14.45
CA SER A 46 4.51 -7.10 -14.03
C SER A 46 5.70 -7.03 -14.99
N GLY A 47 5.78 -5.92 -15.72
CA GLY A 47 6.92 -5.63 -16.58
C GLY A 47 8.24 -5.47 -15.80
N LYS A 48 8.16 -4.98 -14.56
CA LYS A 48 9.28 -4.83 -13.64
C LYS A 48 9.82 -6.18 -13.15
N LYS A 49 8.92 -7.09 -12.77
CA LYS A 49 9.28 -8.43 -12.23
C LYS A 49 9.42 -9.51 -13.30
N LYS A 50 9.10 -9.18 -14.57
CA LYS A 50 9.10 -10.15 -15.69
C LYS A 50 8.29 -11.41 -15.39
N GLY A 51 7.17 -11.26 -14.70
CA GLY A 51 6.31 -12.37 -14.28
C GLY A 51 4.94 -11.89 -13.84
N HIS A 52 4.08 -12.86 -13.46
CA HIS A 52 2.73 -12.53 -12.98
C HIS A 52 2.78 -12.24 -11.48
N THR A 53 2.22 -11.10 -11.08
CA THR A 53 2.16 -10.65 -9.70
C THR A 53 0.77 -10.12 -9.36
N VAL A 54 0.50 -10.09 -8.09
CA VAL A 54 -0.64 -9.38 -7.50
C VAL A 54 -0.12 -8.37 -6.50
N LYS A 55 -0.88 -7.31 -6.31
CA LYS A 55 -0.52 -6.17 -5.48
C LYS A 55 -1.41 -6.08 -4.26
N THR A 56 -0.82 -5.79 -3.11
CA THR A 56 -1.52 -5.56 -1.85
C THR A 56 -0.93 -4.32 -1.19
N GLY A 57 -1.79 -3.37 -0.86
CA GLY A 57 -1.42 -2.17 -0.12
C GLY A 57 -1.47 -2.40 1.38
N ILE A 58 -0.61 -1.73 2.11
CA ILE A 58 -0.68 -1.65 3.57
C ILE A 58 -0.70 -0.19 4.03
N ARG A 59 -1.29 0.03 5.20
CA ARG A 59 -1.16 1.27 5.95
C ARG A 59 -0.53 0.97 7.29
N ILE A 60 0.45 1.73 7.65
CA ILE A 60 1.13 1.61 8.95
C ILE A 60 1.09 2.93 9.69
N THR A 61 1.16 2.86 11.01
CA THR A 61 1.38 4.02 11.87
C THR A 61 2.85 4.45 11.80
N GLU A 62 3.15 5.60 12.38
CA GLU A 62 4.53 6.07 12.53
C GLU A 62 5.42 5.07 13.30
N ASP A 63 4.85 4.32 14.24
CA ASP A 63 5.52 3.26 15.01
C ASP A 63 5.61 1.92 14.25
N SER A 64 5.43 1.94 12.93
CA SER A 64 5.51 0.75 12.06
C SER A 64 4.46 -0.34 12.36
N ARG A 65 3.37 -0.02 13.03
CA ARG A 65 2.27 -0.96 13.26
C ARG A 65 1.35 -0.99 12.04
N ILE A 66 1.04 -2.17 11.54
CA ILE A 66 0.07 -2.34 10.45
C ILE A 66 -1.33 -2.06 10.99
N VAL A 67 -2.04 -1.15 10.33
CA VAL A 67 -3.41 -0.73 10.70
C VAL A 67 -4.43 -1.04 9.62
N HIS A 68 -3.98 -1.36 8.43
CA HIS A 68 -4.85 -1.77 7.33
C HIS A 68 -4.08 -2.56 6.28
N VAL A 69 -4.74 -3.56 5.73
CA VAL A 69 -4.27 -4.35 4.58
C VAL A 69 -5.36 -4.30 3.52
N SER A 70 -5.00 -3.88 2.32
CA SER A 70 -5.95 -3.77 1.22
C SER A 70 -6.37 -5.13 0.68
N LYS A 71 -7.48 -5.14 -0.04
CA LYS A 71 -7.78 -6.26 -0.94
C LYS A 71 -6.68 -6.40 -1.98
N THR A 72 -6.35 -7.65 -2.29
CA THR A 72 -5.37 -7.96 -3.33
C THR A 72 -5.95 -7.69 -4.70
N ARG A 73 -5.16 -7.03 -5.55
CA ARG A 73 -5.53 -6.68 -6.94
C ARG A 73 -4.45 -7.12 -7.93
N PRO A 74 -4.80 -7.30 -9.22
CA PRO A 74 -3.82 -7.47 -10.27
C PRO A 74 -2.80 -6.32 -10.30
N GLU A 75 -1.59 -6.58 -10.75
CA GLU A 75 -0.51 -5.58 -10.79
C GLU A 75 -0.86 -4.34 -11.61
N SER A 76 -1.63 -4.50 -12.69
CA SER A 76 -2.05 -3.39 -13.55
C SER A 76 -2.89 -2.31 -12.84
N VAL A 77 -3.43 -2.61 -11.66
CA VAL A 77 -4.18 -1.63 -10.87
C VAL A 77 -3.22 -0.62 -10.25
N HIS A 78 -3.41 0.65 -10.55
CA HIS A 78 -2.60 1.73 -9.96
C HIS A 78 -2.85 1.85 -8.45
N ASP A 79 -1.82 2.23 -7.69
CA ASP A 79 -1.89 2.33 -6.22
C ASP A 79 -2.98 3.30 -5.76
N PHE A 80 -3.17 4.40 -6.49
CA PHE A 80 -4.26 5.33 -6.23
C PHE A 80 -5.65 4.73 -6.47
N ALA A 81 -5.82 3.88 -7.49
CA ALA A 81 -7.07 3.17 -7.73
C ALA A 81 -7.34 2.14 -6.62
N LEU A 82 -6.30 1.45 -6.17
CA LEU A 82 -6.37 0.55 -5.02
C LEU A 82 -6.88 1.29 -3.76
N TYR A 83 -6.34 2.49 -3.49
CA TYR A 83 -6.80 3.32 -2.37
C TYR A 83 -8.29 3.67 -2.43
N LYS A 84 -8.81 4.00 -3.61
CA LYS A 84 -10.23 4.40 -3.78
C LYS A 84 -11.24 3.30 -3.44
N GLU A 85 -10.82 2.05 -3.53
CA GLU A 85 -11.66 0.89 -3.21
C GLU A 85 -11.65 0.54 -1.73
N GLU A 86 -10.78 1.16 -0.94
CA GLU A 86 -10.54 0.84 0.45
C GLU A 86 -11.21 1.85 1.40
N LEU A 87 -11.21 1.51 2.69
CA LEU A 87 -11.69 2.41 3.72
C LEU A 87 -10.92 3.75 3.68
N PRO A 88 -11.61 4.89 3.74
CA PRO A 88 -10.95 6.19 3.74
C PRO A 88 -10.05 6.33 4.97
N VAL A 89 -8.99 7.10 4.85
CA VAL A 89 -8.18 7.51 6.01
C VAL A 89 -8.91 8.59 6.81
N PRO A 90 -8.65 8.69 8.12
CA PRO A 90 -9.22 9.76 8.94
C PRO A 90 -8.85 11.13 8.37
N LYS A 91 -9.80 12.04 8.26
CA LYS A 91 -9.63 13.35 7.59
C LYS A 91 -8.45 14.19 8.10
N LYS A 92 -8.08 14.03 9.38
CA LYS A 92 -7.00 14.77 10.03
C LYS A 92 -5.62 14.09 9.95
N SER A 93 -5.56 12.86 9.45
CA SER A 93 -4.30 12.11 9.36
C SER A 93 -3.39 12.70 8.29
N ARG A 94 -2.11 12.88 8.62
CA ARG A 94 -1.06 13.12 7.62
C ARG A 94 -0.69 11.80 6.97
N VAL A 95 -0.75 11.73 5.66
CA VAL A 95 -0.50 10.49 4.92
C VAL A 95 0.74 10.65 4.05
N TYR A 96 1.72 9.77 4.25
CA TYR A 96 2.95 9.70 3.47
C TYR A 96 2.85 8.55 2.47
N VAL A 97 3.02 8.86 1.20
CA VAL A 97 2.82 7.91 0.09
C VAL A 97 3.89 8.03 -0.98
N ASP A 98 3.97 7.03 -1.83
CA ASP A 98 4.81 7.05 -3.02
C ASP A 98 4.16 7.82 -4.18
N SER A 99 4.94 8.03 -5.18
CA SER A 99 4.54 8.65 -6.46
C SER A 99 3.44 7.88 -7.20
N GLY A 100 3.18 6.62 -6.88
CA GLY A 100 2.06 5.82 -7.39
C GLY A 100 0.69 6.30 -6.93
N TYR A 101 0.64 7.10 -5.86
CA TYR A 101 -0.60 7.66 -5.30
C TYR A 101 -0.91 9.09 -5.79
N GLN A 102 -0.39 9.50 -6.94
CA GLN A 102 -0.67 10.83 -7.52
C GLN A 102 -2.19 11.08 -7.63
N GLY A 103 -2.61 12.25 -7.14
CA GLY A 103 -4.03 12.63 -7.06
C GLY A 103 -4.70 12.35 -5.72
N LEU A 104 -4.01 11.66 -4.79
CA LEU A 104 -4.54 11.44 -3.44
C LEU A 104 -4.63 12.75 -2.64
N ASP A 105 -3.72 13.67 -2.85
CA ASP A 105 -3.71 15.02 -2.30
C ASP A 105 -5.00 15.81 -2.56
N LYS A 106 -5.65 15.56 -3.71
CA LYS A 106 -6.94 16.17 -4.05
C LYS A 106 -8.10 15.59 -3.25
N LEU A 107 -8.03 14.32 -2.87
CA LEU A 107 -9.07 13.66 -2.06
C LEU A 107 -8.80 13.81 -0.57
N HIS A 108 -7.55 13.86 -0.20
CA HIS A 108 -7.09 13.95 1.18
C HIS A 108 -5.96 14.99 1.28
N PRO A 109 -6.26 16.28 1.53
CA PRO A 109 -5.29 17.37 1.50
C PRO A 109 -4.05 17.19 2.39
N PRO A 110 -4.12 16.56 3.59
CA PRO A 110 -2.93 16.31 4.40
C PRO A 110 -1.93 15.29 3.83
N THR A 111 -2.12 14.83 2.59
CA THR A 111 -1.21 13.86 1.93
C THR A 111 0.12 14.51 1.55
N LYS A 112 1.20 13.79 1.82
CA LYS A 112 2.58 14.13 1.45
C LYS A 112 3.04 13.22 0.31
N LEU A 113 3.14 13.82 -0.88
CA LEU A 113 3.56 13.17 -2.13
C LEU A 113 4.94 13.67 -2.56
N PRO A 114 5.78 12.81 -3.14
CA PRO A 114 7.04 13.26 -3.73
C PRO A 114 6.79 14.08 -4.99
N TYR A 115 7.60 15.11 -5.18
CA TYR A 115 7.66 15.85 -6.44
C TYR A 115 8.20 14.95 -7.55
N LYS A 116 7.57 15.03 -8.72
CA LYS A 116 8.04 14.32 -9.92
C LYS A 116 8.77 15.26 -10.85
N ALA A 117 9.97 14.85 -11.28
CA ALA A 117 10.62 15.47 -12.40
C ALA A 117 9.80 15.22 -13.68
N SER A 118 9.72 16.20 -14.55
CA SER A 118 9.24 16.05 -15.93
C SER A 118 10.39 16.32 -16.91
N LYS A 119 10.20 15.92 -18.18
CA LYS A 119 11.19 16.12 -19.22
C LYS A 119 11.61 17.60 -19.35
N ASN A 120 10.67 18.51 -19.13
CA ASN A 120 10.88 19.96 -19.30
C ASN A 120 11.08 20.72 -17.97
N LYS A 121 10.91 20.05 -16.81
CA LYS A 121 11.09 20.65 -15.49
C LYS A 121 11.82 19.64 -14.58
N PRO A 122 13.15 19.71 -14.51
CA PRO A 122 13.92 18.96 -13.51
C PRO A 122 13.59 19.48 -12.11
N LEU A 123 13.74 18.63 -11.09
CA LEU A 123 13.56 19.04 -9.70
C LEU A 123 14.65 20.03 -9.29
N ASP A 124 14.25 21.08 -8.58
CA ASP A 124 15.16 22.02 -7.93
C ASP A 124 15.79 21.42 -6.65
N LYS A 125 16.61 22.22 -5.95
CA LYS A 125 17.32 21.77 -4.75
C LYS A 125 16.33 21.52 -3.59
N GLU A 126 15.35 22.38 -3.43
CA GLU A 126 14.35 22.30 -2.35
C GLU A 126 13.43 21.08 -2.55
N GLU A 127 12.96 20.87 -3.79
CA GLU A 127 12.14 19.71 -4.16
C GLU A 127 12.92 18.38 -3.95
N LYS A 128 14.21 18.35 -4.24
CA LYS A 128 15.08 17.18 -3.99
C LYS A 128 15.27 16.94 -2.50
N GLU A 129 15.47 17.98 -1.71
CA GLU A 129 15.64 17.88 -0.26
C GLU A 129 14.33 17.40 0.39
N TYR A 130 13.20 17.97 -0.01
CA TYR A 130 11.87 17.50 0.41
C TYR A 130 11.68 16.01 0.09
N ASN A 131 11.97 15.58 -1.14
CA ASN A 131 11.87 14.18 -1.54
C ASN A 131 12.80 13.26 -0.73
N ARG A 132 14.00 13.74 -0.37
CA ARG A 132 14.93 13.01 0.51
C ARG A 132 14.33 12.83 1.91
N GLY A 133 13.76 13.89 2.48
CA GLY A 133 13.06 13.83 3.76
C GLY A 133 11.90 12.84 3.71
N LEU A 134 11.08 12.91 2.64
CA LEU A 134 9.96 12.00 2.45
C LEU A 134 10.41 10.53 2.32
N SER A 135 11.52 10.28 1.63
CA SER A 135 12.08 8.94 1.47
C SER A 135 12.48 8.33 2.81
N SER A 136 12.97 9.12 3.76
CA SER A 136 13.33 8.61 5.10
C SER A 136 12.12 8.05 5.87
N PHE A 137 10.94 8.65 5.68
CA PHE A 137 9.70 8.09 6.22
C PHE A 137 9.30 6.79 5.53
N ARG A 138 9.48 6.70 4.20
CA ARG A 138 9.11 5.52 3.42
C ARG A 138 9.94 4.29 3.77
N VAL A 139 11.20 4.45 4.18
CA VAL A 139 12.04 3.34 4.67
C VAL A 139 11.34 2.54 5.76
N ARG A 140 10.50 3.17 6.59
CA ARG A 140 9.73 2.46 7.64
C ARG A 140 8.76 1.43 7.05
N VAL A 141 8.00 1.78 6.02
CA VAL A 141 7.07 0.83 5.39
C VAL A 141 7.81 -0.25 4.61
N GLU A 142 8.95 0.09 4.00
CA GLU A 142 9.83 -0.88 3.34
C GLU A 142 10.39 -1.90 4.36
N ASN A 143 10.79 -1.44 5.56
CA ASN A 143 11.22 -2.31 6.65
C ASN A 143 10.10 -3.24 7.13
N VAL A 144 8.87 -2.74 7.24
CA VAL A 144 7.71 -3.58 7.58
C VAL A 144 7.51 -4.65 6.51
N PHE A 145 7.58 -4.30 5.23
CA PHE A 145 7.52 -5.29 4.16
C PHE A 145 8.67 -6.31 4.23
N ALA A 146 9.88 -5.86 4.55
CA ALA A 146 11.02 -6.77 4.70
C ALA A 146 10.79 -7.77 5.83
N GLN A 147 10.32 -7.32 7.00
CA GLN A 147 9.96 -8.18 8.12
C GLN A 147 8.84 -9.17 7.78
N MET A 148 7.79 -8.70 7.11
CA MET A 148 6.69 -9.58 6.66
C MET A 148 7.18 -10.65 5.69
N LYS A 149 8.08 -10.31 4.78
CA LYS A 149 8.62 -11.22 3.75
C LYS A 149 9.64 -12.22 4.28
N VAL A 150 10.05 -12.15 5.54
CA VAL A 150 10.76 -13.26 6.21
C VAL A 150 9.90 -14.52 6.24
N PHE A 151 8.59 -14.37 6.34
CA PHE A 151 7.66 -15.49 6.19
C PHE A 151 7.55 -15.89 4.73
N ARG A 152 7.99 -17.09 4.39
CA ARG A 152 8.02 -17.61 3.01
C ARG A 152 6.67 -17.56 2.31
N ILE A 153 5.58 -17.68 3.05
CA ILE A 153 4.22 -17.59 2.49
C ILE A 153 3.93 -16.22 1.88
N LEU A 154 4.59 -15.15 2.33
CA LEU A 154 4.44 -13.78 1.83
C LEU A 154 5.51 -13.41 0.79
N SER A 155 6.64 -14.13 0.74
CA SER A 155 7.74 -13.86 -0.19
C SER A 155 7.77 -14.79 -1.39
N ASP A 156 7.39 -16.06 -1.20
CA ASP A 156 7.42 -17.06 -2.26
C ASP A 156 6.29 -16.85 -3.28
N ARG A 157 6.44 -17.51 -4.43
CA ARG A 157 5.39 -17.56 -5.45
C ARG A 157 4.14 -18.23 -4.90
N TYR A 158 3.04 -17.53 -4.88
CA TYR A 158 1.76 -18.05 -4.42
C TYR A 158 1.14 -18.98 -5.46
N ARG A 159 0.92 -20.26 -5.09
CA ARG A 159 0.54 -21.35 -6.01
C ARG A 159 -0.89 -21.86 -5.81
N ASN A 160 -1.77 -21.11 -5.16
CA ASN A 160 -3.13 -21.57 -4.91
C ASN A 160 -4.01 -21.47 -6.17
N LYS A 161 -4.45 -22.63 -6.67
CA LYS A 161 -5.32 -22.75 -7.87
C LYS A 161 -6.81 -22.98 -7.55
N ARG A 162 -7.20 -22.99 -6.28
CA ARG A 162 -8.59 -23.27 -5.90
C ARG A 162 -9.53 -22.14 -6.31
N ARG A 163 -10.48 -22.42 -7.20
CA ARG A 163 -11.47 -21.45 -7.72
C ARG A 163 -12.35 -20.79 -6.66
N ARG A 164 -12.57 -21.42 -5.48
CA ARG A 164 -13.43 -20.92 -4.41
C ARG A 164 -12.74 -19.90 -3.47
N HIS A 165 -11.45 -19.73 -3.58
CA HIS A 165 -10.73 -18.66 -2.92
C HIS A 165 -10.38 -17.61 -3.97
N ASN A 166 -11.40 -16.81 -4.33
CA ASN A 166 -11.16 -15.58 -5.03
C ASN A 166 -9.95 -14.88 -4.42
N THR A 167 -8.84 -14.94 -5.15
CA THR A 167 -7.72 -14.00 -5.16
C THR A 167 -7.28 -13.34 -3.85
N LYS A 168 -7.65 -13.89 -2.69
CA LYS A 168 -7.06 -13.41 -1.44
C LYS A 168 -5.62 -13.87 -1.41
N SER A 169 -4.69 -12.91 -1.48
CA SER A 169 -3.28 -13.20 -1.30
C SER A 169 -3.03 -13.68 0.13
N PRO A 170 -1.87 -14.32 0.40
CA PRO A 170 -1.46 -14.57 1.76
C PRO A 170 -1.47 -13.32 2.64
N PHE A 171 -1.12 -12.16 2.10
CA PHE A 171 -1.19 -10.89 2.82
C PHE A 171 -2.60 -10.63 3.37
N GLU A 172 -3.63 -10.80 2.54
CA GLU A 172 -5.02 -10.60 2.94
C GLU A 172 -5.52 -11.68 3.90
N LYS A 173 -4.99 -12.92 3.82
CA LYS A 173 -5.44 -14.04 4.66
C LYS A 173 -4.81 -14.08 6.05
N TYR A 174 -3.56 -13.68 6.17
CA TYR A 174 -2.79 -13.85 7.40
C TYR A 174 -2.55 -12.54 8.14
N LEU A 175 -2.94 -11.40 7.56
CA LEU A 175 -2.81 -10.09 8.17
C LEU A 175 -4.15 -9.40 8.41
N THR A 176 -5.25 -9.99 7.98
CA THR A 176 -6.63 -9.61 8.28
C THR A 176 -7.31 -10.70 9.10
#